data_fd99827c451d6c469a4761753257b52f
#
_entry.id   fd99827c451d6c469a4761753257b52f
#
_cell.length_a   1.000
_cell.length_b   1.000
_cell.length_c   1.000
_cell.angle_alpha   90.00
_cell.angle_beta   90.00
_cell.angle_gamma   90.00
#
_symmetry.space_group_name_H-M   'P 1'
#
loop_
_entity.id
_entity.type
_entity.pdbx_description
1 polymer ?
#
loop_
_entity_poly.entity_id
_entity_poly.type
_entity_poly.pdbx_seq_one_letter_code
_entity_poly.pdbx_strand_id
1 'polypeptide(L)'
;MDARRRALILAGFVLPFANARAQMKLDLPRIGLGTWQTFDVGADAAARAELREVLKLLDGNVVDSSPMYGSAESVVGDLVAELGIRERLFIATKVWTRGREDGIRQMESSFRRLRVQVMDLLQVHNLVDVAVHAKTLQDMKAKGRVRYIGITHYTASAYSEVERAMTIAPWDFLQINYSLAERDSEKKLLPMAKDRGMRVLINRPFGEGSLFRRVKGKALPPWAAELGIATWAQYFLKWIVSHPAVTCAIPATSKPEHMKDNLGAAAGVFRGPSVRKKMAEYFDAL
;
A
#
# COMPACT_ATOMS: atom_id res chain seq x y z
N MET A 1 -8.64 -75.40 29.94
CA MET A 1 -9.68 -74.71 29.19
C MET A 1 -9.29 -73.25 29.12
N ASP A 2 -8.80 -72.85 27.98
CA ASP A 2 -8.01 -71.63 27.74
C ASP A 2 -8.90 -70.55 27.13
N ALA A 3 -9.00 -69.39 27.77
CA ALA A 3 -9.78 -68.27 27.30
C ALA A 3 -8.82 -67.13 26.94
N ARG A 4 -8.44 -67.07 25.66
CA ARG A 4 -7.61 -66.03 25.11
C ARG A 4 -8.37 -64.67 25.05
N ARG A 5 -7.89 -63.68 25.81
CA ARG A 5 -8.31 -62.27 25.70
C ARG A 5 -7.62 -61.67 24.52
N ARG A 6 -8.39 -61.28 23.52
CA ARG A 6 -7.93 -60.43 22.41
C ARG A 6 -8.06 -58.95 22.83
N ALA A 7 -6.94 -58.28 23.00
CA ALA A 7 -6.88 -56.83 23.17
C ALA A 7 -7.01 -56.17 21.79
N LEU A 8 -8.05 -55.36 21.56
CA LEU A 8 -8.18 -54.45 20.42
C LEU A 8 -7.34 -53.21 20.71
N ILE A 9 -6.27 -53.01 19.91
CA ILE A 9 -5.54 -51.75 19.89
C ILE A 9 -6.28 -50.83 18.91
N LEU A 10 -6.99 -49.84 19.45
CA LEU A 10 -7.52 -48.71 18.65
C LEU A 10 -6.37 -47.76 18.35
N ALA A 11 -5.83 -47.85 17.13
CA ALA A 11 -4.93 -46.84 16.58
C ALA A 11 -5.74 -45.59 16.25
N GLY A 12 -5.63 -44.57 17.10
CA GLY A 12 -6.18 -43.23 16.86
C GLY A 12 -5.41 -42.56 15.73
N PHE A 13 -6.00 -42.48 14.55
CA PHE A 13 -5.53 -41.62 13.47
C PHE A 13 -5.78 -40.17 13.87
N VAL A 14 -4.74 -39.48 14.34
CA VAL A 14 -4.71 -38.00 14.43
C VAL A 14 -4.46 -37.47 13.05
N LEU A 15 -5.53 -37.10 12.33
CA LEU A 15 -5.42 -36.33 11.12
C LEU A 15 -4.85 -34.94 11.48
N PRO A 16 -3.75 -34.49 10.85
CA PRO A 16 -3.31 -33.11 11.01
C PRO A 16 -4.39 -32.21 10.40
N PHE A 17 -5.08 -31.44 11.23
CA PHE A 17 -5.86 -30.30 10.75
C PHE A 17 -4.89 -29.32 10.08
N ALA A 18 -4.61 -29.51 8.82
CA ALA A 18 -4.05 -28.49 7.97
C ALA A 18 -5.07 -27.35 7.90
N ASN A 19 -4.85 -26.30 8.68
CA ASN A 19 -5.53 -25.01 8.54
C ASN A 19 -5.20 -24.41 7.16
N ALA A 20 -5.75 -24.99 6.11
CA ALA A 20 -5.89 -24.34 4.83
C ALA A 20 -6.97 -23.25 4.99
N ARG A 21 -6.65 -22.17 5.71
CA ARG A 21 -7.35 -20.92 5.51
C ARG A 21 -7.08 -20.56 4.06
N ALA A 22 -8.05 -20.84 3.19
CA ALA A 22 -8.05 -20.32 1.83
C ALA A 22 -7.72 -18.83 1.97
N GLN A 23 -6.56 -18.44 1.47
CA GLN A 23 -6.11 -17.05 1.48
C GLN A 23 -7.10 -16.32 0.56
N MET A 24 -8.12 -15.70 1.16
CA MET A 24 -9.09 -14.91 0.41
C MET A 24 -8.27 -13.96 -0.44
N LYS A 25 -8.50 -14.03 -1.75
CA LYS A 25 -7.78 -13.19 -2.72
C LYS A 25 -8.03 -11.73 -2.33
N LEU A 26 -7.03 -11.09 -1.72
CA LEU A 26 -7.12 -9.67 -1.38
C LEU A 26 -7.19 -8.89 -2.68
N ASP A 27 -8.34 -8.32 -2.96
CA ASP A 27 -8.58 -7.44 -4.11
C ASP A 27 -8.63 -6.00 -3.60
N LEU A 28 -7.59 -5.24 -3.88
CA LEU A 28 -7.47 -3.85 -3.48
C LEU A 28 -7.80 -2.94 -4.68
N PRO A 29 -8.57 -1.87 -4.47
CA PRO A 29 -8.73 -0.82 -5.47
C PRO A 29 -7.37 -0.28 -5.95
N ARG A 30 -7.28 0.00 -7.24
CA ARG A 30 -6.02 0.43 -7.88
C ARG A 30 -5.50 1.79 -7.40
N ILE A 31 -6.38 2.61 -6.82
CA ILE A 31 -6.04 3.92 -6.26
C ILE A 31 -6.37 3.89 -4.77
N GLY A 32 -5.40 4.31 -3.96
CA GLY A 32 -5.53 4.54 -2.52
C GLY A 32 -5.25 6.00 -2.18
N LEU A 33 -5.03 6.26 -0.91
CA LEU A 33 -4.73 7.57 -0.35
C LEU A 33 -3.45 7.51 0.47
N GLY A 34 -2.45 8.33 0.12
CA GLY A 34 -1.31 8.66 0.96
C GLY A 34 -1.63 9.86 1.86
N THR A 35 -1.02 9.91 3.04
CA THR A 35 -1.32 10.97 4.03
C THR A 35 -0.15 11.91 4.29
N TRP A 36 1.01 11.66 3.68
CA TRP A 36 2.20 12.50 3.90
C TRP A 36 1.96 13.95 3.46
N GLN A 37 2.30 14.92 4.33
CA GLN A 37 2.12 16.36 4.17
C GLN A 37 0.67 16.85 4.02
N THR A 38 -0.31 15.96 3.98
CA THR A 38 -1.72 16.35 3.76
C THR A 38 -2.60 16.12 4.97
N PHE A 39 -2.25 15.18 5.85
CA PHE A 39 -3.03 14.85 7.05
C PHE A 39 -2.37 15.32 8.37
N ASP A 40 -1.23 15.97 8.30
CA ASP A 40 -0.60 16.58 9.49
C ASP A 40 -1.23 17.93 9.81
N VAL A 41 -2.48 17.91 10.20
CA VAL A 41 -3.30 19.12 10.46
C VAL A 41 -3.67 19.30 11.94
N GLY A 42 -3.25 18.37 12.79
CA GLY A 42 -3.52 18.45 14.24
C GLY A 42 -5.01 18.62 14.54
N ALA A 43 -5.35 19.69 15.27
CA ALA A 43 -6.72 20.02 15.68
C ALA A 43 -7.41 21.05 14.78
N ASP A 44 -6.84 21.42 13.63
CA ASP A 44 -7.45 22.38 12.70
C ASP A 44 -8.80 21.86 12.19
N ALA A 45 -9.88 22.47 12.67
CA ALA A 45 -11.24 22.01 12.38
C ALA A 45 -11.61 22.17 10.89
N ALA A 46 -11.14 23.22 10.23
CA ALA A 46 -11.43 23.45 8.80
C ALA A 46 -10.71 22.44 7.91
N ALA A 47 -9.41 22.22 8.16
CA ALA A 47 -8.63 21.21 7.45
C ALA A 47 -9.21 19.79 7.69
N ARG A 48 -9.57 19.45 8.94
CA ARG A 48 -10.20 18.15 9.26
C ARG A 48 -11.55 17.96 8.56
N ALA A 49 -12.33 19.04 8.37
CA ALA A 49 -13.57 18.95 7.63
C ALA A 49 -13.35 18.59 6.15
N GLU A 50 -12.35 19.17 5.49
CA GLU A 50 -11.97 18.79 4.13
C GLU A 50 -11.49 17.32 4.06
N LEU A 51 -10.63 16.90 4.99
CA LEU A 51 -10.12 15.52 5.04
C LEU A 51 -11.22 14.50 5.30
N ARG A 52 -12.26 14.87 6.06
CA ARG A 52 -13.47 14.04 6.24
C ARG A 52 -14.16 13.77 4.90
N GLU A 53 -14.31 14.79 4.06
CA GLU A 53 -14.91 14.62 2.73
C GLU A 53 -14.03 13.78 1.80
N VAL A 54 -12.69 13.90 1.91
CA VAL A 54 -11.76 12.99 1.19
C VAL A 54 -11.98 11.53 1.60
N LEU A 55 -12.07 11.24 2.91
CA LEU A 55 -12.23 9.88 3.43
C LEU A 55 -13.59 9.26 3.06
N LYS A 56 -14.65 10.06 2.95
CA LYS A 56 -15.99 9.60 2.50
C LYS A 56 -16.01 9.02 1.09
N LEU A 57 -15.05 9.41 0.24
CA LEU A 57 -14.94 8.94 -1.14
C LEU A 57 -14.32 7.53 -1.24
N LEU A 58 -13.77 6.99 -0.13
CA LEU A 58 -13.05 5.73 -0.12
C LEU A 58 -13.96 4.56 0.24
N ASP A 59 -13.80 3.43 -0.47
CA ASP A 59 -14.49 2.17 -0.21
C ASP A 59 -13.60 0.98 -0.61
N GLY A 60 -13.06 0.27 0.36
CA GLY A 60 -12.05 -0.77 0.16
C GLY A 60 -10.63 -0.24 -0.09
N ASN A 61 -10.44 1.06 -0.23
CA ASN A 61 -9.17 1.66 -0.61
C ASN A 61 -8.11 1.59 0.50
N VAL A 62 -6.85 1.54 0.07
CA VAL A 62 -5.69 1.71 0.96
C VAL A 62 -5.65 3.15 1.48
N VAL A 63 -5.50 3.31 2.79
CA VAL A 63 -5.09 4.57 3.44
C VAL A 63 -3.74 4.33 4.08
N ASP A 64 -2.70 4.96 3.53
CA ASP A 64 -1.31 4.76 3.95
C ASP A 64 -0.80 5.94 4.76
N SER A 65 -0.36 5.68 5.99
CA SER A 65 0.20 6.66 6.92
C SER A 65 1.57 6.21 7.46
N SER A 66 2.11 6.98 8.41
CA SER A 66 3.35 6.66 9.09
C SER A 66 3.47 7.43 10.40
N PRO A 67 4.11 6.86 11.45
CA PRO A 67 4.38 7.58 12.70
C PRO A 67 5.26 8.82 12.51
N MET A 68 6.00 8.93 11.40
CA MET A 68 6.81 10.11 11.08
C MET A 68 6.04 11.24 10.36
N TYR A 69 4.75 11.05 10.07
CA TYR A 69 3.93 12.04 9.37
C TYR A 69 3.18 12.97 10.35
N GLY A 70 3.84 13.37 11.44
CA GLY A 70 3.26 14.25 12.46
C GLY A 70 1.98 13.68 13.08
N SER A 71 0.90 14.43 13.01
CA SER A 71 -0.42 14.06 13.54
C SER A 71 -1.25 13.15 12.61
N ALA A 72 -0.75 12.81 11.43
CA ALA A 72 -1.54 12.14 10.37
C ALA A 72 -2.22 10.84 10.82
N GLU A 73 -1.52 9.97 11.59
CA GLU A 73 -2.13 8.74 12.11
C GLU A 73 -3.32 9.04 13.05
N SER A 74 -3.18 10.04 13.93
CA SER A 74 -4.26 10.42 14.83
C SER A 74 -5.45 11.04 14.08
N VAL A 75 -5.18 11.90 13.11
CA VAL A 75 -6.21 12.52 12.27
C VAL A 75 -6.98 11.47 11.47
N VAL A 76 -6.28 10.50 10.85
CA VAL A 76 -6.93 9.37 10.17
C VAL A 76 -7.78 8.57 11.15
N GLY A 77 -7.22 8.17 12.30
CA GLY A 77 -7.93 7.35 13.29
C GLY A 77 -9.19 8.02 13.82
N ASP A 78 -9.10 9.33 14.12
CA ASP A 78 -10.24 10.11 14.60
C ASP A 78 -11.35 10.21 13.56
N LEU A 79 -11.00 10.64 12.33
CA LEU A 79 -11.98 10.86 11.26
C LEU A 79 -12.60 9.54 10.78
N VAL A 80 -11.83 8.46 10.69
CA VAL A 80 -12.35 7.12 10.33
C VAL A 80 -13.31 6.59 11.38
N ALA A 81 -13.00 6.80 12.69
CA ALA A 81 -13.90 6.42 13.78
C ALA A 81 -15.18 7.27 13.80
N GLU A 82 -15.05 8.60 13.60
CA GLU A 82 -16.19 9.53 13.51
C GLU A 82 -17.15 9.15 12.36
N LEU A 83 -16.59 8.76 11.21
CA LEU A 83 -17.36 8.35 10.04
C LEU A 83 -17.91 6.93 10.13
N GLY A 84 -17.40 6.10 11.05
CA GLY A 84 -17.77 4.69 11.17
C GLY A 84 -17.39 3.83 9.96
N ILE A 85 -16.30 4.17 9.26
CA ILE A 85 -15.89 3.52 8.00
C ILE A 85 -14.68 2.60 8.11
N ARG A 86 -14.24 2.25 9.34
CA ARG A 86 -13.02 1.43 9.53
C ARG A 86 -13.03 0.14 8.70
N GLU A 87 -14.14 -0.56 8.70
CA GLU A 87 -14.27 -1.85 8.01
C GLU A 87 -14.29 -1.73 6.48
N ARG A 88 -14.49 -0.53 5.99
CA ARG A 88 -14.47 -0.19 4.56
C ARG A 88 -13.10 0.25 4.05
N LEU A 89 -12.06 0.21 4.90
CA LEU A 89 -10.74 0.71 4.55
C LEU A 89 -9.66 -0.35 4.80
N PHE A 90 -8.63 -0.32 3.98
CA PHE A 90 -7.39 -1.05 4.20
C PHE A 90 -6.35 -0.10 4.79
N ILE A 91 -6.14 -0.15 6.11
CA ILE A 91 -5.26 0.77 6.84
C ILE A 91 -3.82 0.24 6.82
N ALA A 92 -2.92 1.05 6.31
CA ALA A 92 -1.49 0.79 6.25
C ALA A 92 -0.70 1.83 7.05
N THR A 93 0.29 1.37 7.80
CA THR A 93 1.26 2.25 8.47
C THR A 93 2.65 1.61 8.47
N LYS A 94 3.58 2.22 9.22
CA LYS A 94 4.98 1.86 9.14
C LYS A 94 5.63 1.83 10.53
N VAL A 95 6.82 1.22 10.62
CA VAL A 95 7.74 1.39 11.76
C VAL A 95 8.99 2.13 11.25
N TRP A 96 9.40 3.16 12.00
CA TRP A 96 10.52 4.03 11.66
C TRP A 96 11.33 4.42 12.90
N THR A 97 12.03 3.46 13.44
CA THR A 97 12.96 3.63 14.57
C THR A 97 13.94 2.47 14.60
N ARG A 98 14.98 2.56 15.41
CA ARG A 98 15.94 1.47 15.60
C ARG A 98 15.63 0.70 16.87
N GLY A 99 16.06 -0.56 16.91
CA GLY A 99 15.90 -1.45 18.06
C GLY A 99 14.51 -2.05 18.19
N ARG A 100 14.49 -3.28 18.71
CA ARG A 100 13.26 -4.08 18.81
C ARG A 100 12.22 -3.45 19.73
N GLU A 101 12.64 -3.03 20.93
CA GLU A 101 11.72 -2.51 21.96
C GLU A 101 11.12 -1.16 21.55
N ASP A 102 11.94 -0.26 20.98
CA ASP A 102 11.45 1.01 20.46
C ASP A 102 10.51 0.80 19.27
N GLY A 103 10.82 -0.16 18.39
CA GLY A 103 9.93 -0.56 17.31
C GLY A 103 8.58 -1.03 17.81
N ILE A 104 8.53 -1.91 18.80
CA ILE A 104 7.28 -2.37 19.41
C ILE A 104 6.50 -1.19 20.01
N ARG A 105 7.15 -0.32 20.79
CA ARG A 105 6.49 0.87 21.35
C ARG A 105 5.90 1.79 20.28
N GLN A 106 6.62 2.01 19.20
CA GLN A 106 6.15 2.84 18.07
C GLN A 106 4.95 2.20 17.36
N MET A 107 5.02 0.89 17.07
CA MET A 107 3.92 0.14 16.44
C MET A 107 2.66 0.17 17.33
N GLU A 108 2.78 -0.10 18.62
CA GLU A 108 1.65 -0.03 19.57
C GLU A 108 1.08 1.40 19.67
N SER A 109 1.91 2.43 19.54
CA SER A 109 1.44 3.81 19.45
C SER A 109 0.63 4.06 18.16
N SER A 110 1.06 3.50 17.03
CA SER A 110 0.31 3.57 15.75
C SER A 110 -1.05 2.89 15.84
N PHE A 111 -1.15 1.71 16.48
CA PHE A 111 -2.44 1.05 16.74
C PHE A 111 -3.41 1.96 17.50
N ARG A 112 -2.92 2.65 18.57
CA ARG A 112 -3.75 3.56 19.35
C ARG A 112 -4.17 4.79 18.56
N ARG A 113 -3.24 5.43 17.81
CA ARG A 113 -3.53 6.62 17.00
C ARG A 113 -4.53 6.33 15.89
N LEU A 114 -4.34 5.23 15.18
CA LEU A 114 -5.23 4.79 14.10
C LEU A 114 -6.52 4.14 14.60
N ARG A 115 -6.65 3.94 15.94
CA ARG A 115 -7.83 3.33 16.61
C ARG A 115 -8.19 1.96 16.05
N VAL A 116 -7.19 1.11 15.80
CA VAL A 116 -7.38 -0.22 15.24
C VAL A 116 -6.91 -1.31 16.21
N GLN A 117 -7.60 -2.45 16.26
CA GLN A 117 -7.18 -3.64 17.01
C GLN A 117 -6.27 -4.53 16.18
N VAL A 118 -6.52 -4.58 14.87
CA VAL A 118 -5.73 -5.31 13.88
C VAL A 118 -5.32 -4.33 12.78
N MET A 119 -4.02 -4.28 12.48
CA MET A 119 -3.48 -3.50 11.38
C MET A 119 -3.57 -4.32 10.09
N ASP A 120 -4.08 -3.71 9.01
CA ASP A 120 -4.12 -4.41 7.73
C ASP A 120 -2.71 -4.59 7.15
N LEU A 121 -1.91 -3.52 7.11
CA LEU A 121 -0.53 -3.58 6.64
C LEU A 121 0.41 -2.78 7.54
N LEU A 122 1.49 -3.41 8.00
CA LEU A 122 2.56 -2.73 8.73
C LEU A 122 3.88 -2.96 8.00
N GLN A 123 4.59 -1.86 7.71
CA GLN A 123 5.76 -1.86 6.85
C GLN A 123 7.00 -1.34 7.56
N VAL A 124 8.19 -1.84 7.20
CA VAL A 124 9.45 -1.22 7.63
C VAL A 124 9.72 0.00 6.75
N HIS A 125 9.74 1.19 7.36
CA HIS A 125 9.89 2.47 6.66
C HIS A 125 11.35 2.72 6.30
N ASN A 126 11.62 2.96 5.02
CA ASN A 126 12.95 3.28 4.49
C ASN A 126 14.03 2.28 4.93
N LEU A 127 13.64 1.01 5.10
CA LEU A 127 14.49 -0.11 5.50
C LEU A 127 15.23 0.08 6.85
N VAL A 128 14.79 1.05 7.69
CA VAL A 128 15.41 1.32 8.99
C VAL A 128 15.31 0.07 9.86
N ASP A 129 16.47 -0.48 10.21
CA ASP A 129 16.61 -1.67 11.06
C ASP A 129 15.77 -2.89 10.59
N VAL A 130 15.73 -3.09 9.27
CA VAL A 130 14.82 -4.02 8.59
C VAL A 130 14.95 -5.46 9.10
N ALA A 131 16.15 -5.91 9.42
CA ALA A 131 16.38 -7.28 9.92
C ALA A 131 15.76 -7.52 11.31
N VAL A 132 15.81 -6.51 12.19
CA VAL A 132 15.20 -6.55 13.52
C VAL A 132 13.68 -6.51 13.41
N HIS A 133 13.17 -5.55 12.64
CA HIS A 133 11.72 -5.36 12.50
C HIS A 133 11.06 -6.50 11.71
N ALA A 134 11.77 -7.16 10.78
CA ALA A 134 11.25 -8.32 10.07
C ALA A 134 10.76 -9.42 11.04
N LYS A 135 11.56 -9.75 12.05
CA LYS A 135 11.19 -10.75 13.08
C LYS A 135 9.97 -10.29 13.88
N THR A 136 9.99 -9.03 14.34
CA THR A 136 8.87 -8.47 15.11
C THR A 136 7.57 -8.48 14.32
N LEU A 137 7.61 -8.09 13.06
CA LEU A 137 6.43 -8.08 12.18
C LEU A 137 5.90 -9.48 11.89
N GLN A 138 6.78 -10.46 11.68
CA GLN A 138 6.38 -11.87 11.52
C GLN A 138 5.69 -12.39 12.78
N ASP A 139 6.23 -12.08 13.97
CA ASP A 139 5.62 -12.45 15.25
C ASP A 139 4.23 -11.81 15.43
N MET A 140 4.08 -10.53 15.09
CA MET A 140 2.81 -9.81 15.15
C MET A 140 1.80 -10.38 14.15
N LYS A 141 2.23 -10.76 12.96
CA LYS A 141 1.41 -11.44 11.94
C LYS A 141 0.95 -12.81 12.42
N ALA A 142 1.85 -13.61 12.97
CA ALA A 142 1.53 -14.93 13.53
C ALA A 142 0.50 -14.86 14.67
N LYS A 143 0.55 -13.78 15.48
CA LYS A 143 -0.41 -13.48 16.55
C LYS A 143 -1.72 -12.84 16.05
N GLY A 144 -1.88 -12.61 14.77
CA GLY A 144 -3.08 -11.99 14.18
C GLY A 144 -3.24 -10.49 14.47
N ARG A 145 -2.20 -9.82 15.03
CA ARG A 145 -2.20 -8.37 15.26
C ARG A 145 -1.99 -7.57 13.97
N VAL A 146 -1.34 -8.16 12.98
CA VAL A 146 -1.08 -7.58 11.66
C VAL A 146 -1.51 -8.59 10.61
N ARG A 147 -2.26 -8.16 9.60
CA ARG A 147 -2.70 -9.06 8.51
C ARG A 147 -1.60 -9.26 7.47
N TYR A 148 -0.93 -8.17 7.08
CA TYR A 148 0.12 -8.18 6.07
C TYR A 148 1.33 -7.37 6.54
N ILE A 149 2.52 -7.81 6.11
CA ILE A 149 3.79 -7.15 6.41
C ILE A 149 4.49 -6.72 5.13
N GLY A 150 5.26 -5.64 5.20
CA GLY A 150 5.95 -5.12 4.01
C GLY A 150 7.17 -4.30 4.32
N ILE A 151 7.81 -3.87 3.24
CA ILE A 151 8.94 -2.94 3.25
C ILE A 151 8.64 -1.76 2.32
N THR A 152 9.22 -0.60 2.63
CA THR A 152 9.07 0.57 1.79
C THR A 152 10.35 1.37 1.65
N HIS A 153 10.51 1.97 0.48
CA HIS A 153 11.44 3.06 0.21
C HIS A 153 10.85 4.03 -0.80
N TYR A 154 11.47 5.22 -0.96
CA TYR A 154 10.91 6.29 -1.80
C TYR A 154 11.91 6.87 -2.81
N THR A 155 13.15 6.35 -2.90
CA THR A 155 14.18 6.85 -3.83
C THR A 155 14.82 5.73 -4.65
N ALA A 156 15.18 6.02 -5.89
CA ALA A 156 15.86 5.09 -6.77
C ALA A 156 17.29 4.74 -6.28
N SER A 157 17.94 5.64 -5.56
CA SER A 157 19.29 5.40 -5.00
C SER A 157 19.34 4.23 -4.01
N ALA A 158 18.22 3.87 -3.39
CA ALA A 158 18.12 2.77 -2.44
C ALA A 158 17.73 1.42 -3.09
N TYR A 159 17.54 1.33 -4.39
CA TYR A 159 17.01 0.12 -5.02
C TYR A 159 17.84 -1.13 -4.80
N SER A 160 19.16 -1.02 -4.73
CA SER A 160 20.03 -2.16 -4.39
C SER A 160 19.84 -2.65 -2.95
N GLU A 161 19.48 -1.74 -2.02
CA GLU A 161 19.17 -2.11 -0.64
C GLU A 161 17.76 -2.71 -0.54
N VAL A 162 16.78 -2.15 -1.26
CA VAL A 162 15.42 -2.71 -1.38
C VAL A 162 15.48 -4.14 -1.90
N GLU A 163 16.27 -4.39 -2.95
CA GLU A 163 16.44 -5.73 -3.51
C GLU A 163 16.95 -6.73 -2.46
N ARG A 164 17.98 -6.36 -1.70
CA ARG A 164 18.46 -7.20 -0.59
C ARG A 164 17.40 -7.39 0.48
N ALA A 165 16.70 -6.32 0.86
CA ALA A 165 15.66 -6.37 1.88
C ALA A 165 14.47 -7.27 1.48
N MET A 166 14.12 -7.33 0.19
CA MET A 166 13.08 -8.23 -0.32
C MET A 166 13.36 -9.72 -0.05
N THR A 167 14.60 -10.09 0.25
CA THR A 167 14.99 -11.48 0.53
C THR A 167 15.05 -11.83 2.02
N ILE A 168 14.98 -10.84 2.91
CA ILE A 168 15.17 -11.02 4.37
C ILE A 168 13.98 -11.78 5.01
N ALA A 169 12.77 -11.56 4.51
CA ALA A 169 11.56 -12.17 5.06
C ALA A 169 10.51 -12.46 3.96
N PRO A 170 9.49 -13.25 4.24
CA PRO A 170 8.35 -13.47 3.34
C PRO A 170 7.41 -12.28 3.37
N TRP A 171 7.82 -11.18 2.77
CA TRP A 171 7.03 -9.96 2.68
C TRP A 171 5.79 -10.13 1.81
N ASP A 172 4.67 -9.58 2.25
CA ASP A 172 3.42 -9.54 1.47
C ASP A 172 3.38 -8.32 0.54
N PHE A 173 4.04 -7.21 0.95
CA PHE A 173 4.00 -5.93 0.23
C PHE A 173 5.38 -5.31 0.05
N LEU A 174 5.55 -4.68 -1.13
CA LEU A 174 6.58 -3.70 -1.42
C LEU A 174 5.92 -2.35 -1.67
N GLN A 175 6.35 -1.29 -0.99
CA GLN A 175 5.99 0.08 -1.35
C GLN A 175 7.20 0.80 -1.90
N ILE A 176 7.11 1.33 -3.14
CA ILE A 176 8.25 1.92 -3.85
C ILE A 176 7.80 3.11 -4.70
N ASN A 177 8.72 4.05 -4.96
CA ASN A 177 8.48 5.13 -5.91
C ASN A 177 8.43 4.60 -7.35
N TYR A 178 7.46 5.11 -8.10
CA TYR A 178 7.31 4.79 -9.50
C TYR A 178 6.40 5.81 -10.18
N SER A 179 6.87 6.40 -11.27
CA SER A 179 6.15 7.41 -12.03
C SER A 179 6.65 7.49 -13.46
N LEU A 180 5.99 8.29 -14.31
CA LEU A 180 6.48 8.56 -15.67
C LEU A 180 7.87 9.21 -15.70
N ALA A 181 8.28 9.91 -14.63
CA ALA A 181 9.62 10.47 -14.51
C ALA A 181 10.64 9.54 -13.85
N GLU A 182 10.19 8.53 -13.10
CA GLU A 182 11.04 7.60 -12.34
C GLU A 182 10.63 6.16 -12.64
N ARG A 183 11.23 5.54 -13.66
CA ARG A 183 10.85 4.22 -14.20
C ARG A 183 11.82 3.10 -13.83
N ASP A 184 12.90 3.39 -13.13
CA ASP A 184 13.99 2.43 -12.90
C ASP A 184 13.55 1.18 -12.14
N SER A 185 12.48 1.24 -11.34
CA SER A 185 11.90 0.07 -10.67
C SER A 185 11.39 -1.00 -11.64
N GLU A 186 11.04 -0.64 -12.89
CA GLU A 186 10.64 -1.60 -13.95
C GLU A 186 11.77 -2.56 -14.32
N LYS A 187 13.03 -2.16 -14.16
CA LYS A 187 14.18 -2.97 -14.58
C LYS A 187 14.35 -4.21 -13.72
N LYS A 188 14.05 -4.12 -12.41
CA LYS A 188 14.31 -5.21 -11.47
C LYS A 188 13.29 -5.37 -10.35
N LEU A 189 12.96 -4.31 -9.62
CA LEU A 189 12.15 -4.43 -8.39
C LEU A 189 10.71 -4.88 -8.67
N LEU A 190 10.06 -4.31 -9.69
CA LEU A 190 8.69 -4.70 -10.05
C LEU A 190 8.61 -6.16 -10.56
N PRO A 191 9.49 -6.63 -11.48
CA PRO A 191 9.57 -8.05 -11.82
C PRO A 191 9.82 -8.94 -10.61
N MET A 192 10.81 -8.61 -9.76
CA MET A 192 11.14 -9.39 -8.58
C MET A 192 9.98 -9.46 -7.57
N ALA A 193 9.24 -8.37 -7.37
CA ALA A 193 8.05 -8.36 -6.52
C ALA A 193 6.97 -9.29 -7.05
N LYS A 194 6.73 -9.27 -8.37
CA LYS A 194 5.79 -10.17 -9.04
C LYS A 194 6.17 -11.64 -8.88
N ASP A 195 7.45 -11.98 -9.12
CA ASP A 195 7.94 -13.36 -9.03
C ASP A 195 7.86 -13.90 -7.59
N ARG A 196 7.96 -13.02 -6.59
CA ARG A 196 7.80 -13.35 -5.17
C ARG A 196 6.33 -13.31 -4.68
N GLY A 197 5.38 -13.00 -5.55
CA GLY A 197 3.97 -12.86 -5.17
C GLY A 197 3.68 -11.68 -4.25
N MET A 198 4.59 -10.70 -4.15
CA MET A 198 4.39 -9.48 -3.38
C MET A 198 3.42 -8.54 -4.09
N ARG A 199 2.56 -7.90 -3.33
CA ARG A 199 1.75 -6.77 -3.81
C ARG A 199 2.57 -5.48 -3.81
N VAL A 200 2.34 -4.62 -4.79
CA VAL A 200 3.13 -3.39 -4.93
C VAL A 200 2.25 -2.17 -4.75
N LEU A 201 2.58 -1.36 -3.74
CA LEU A 201 2.03 -0.01 -3.55
C LEU A 201 3.00 1.01 -4.14
N ILE A 202 2.47 1.97 -4.88
CA ILE A 202 3.29 3.03 -5.48
C ILE A 202 3.12 4.33 -4.71
N ASN A 203 4.21 4.78 -4.08
CA ASN A 203 4.32 6.11 -3.50
C ASN A 203 4.89 7.10 -4.54
N ARG A 204 4.81 8.42 -4.26
CA ARG A 204 5.30 9.51 -5.13
C ARG A 204 4.83 9.42 -6.59
N PRO A 205 3.57 9.04 -6.88
CA PRO A 205 3.10 8.81 -8.25
C PRO A 205 3.17 10.06 -9.14
N PHE A 206 3.22 11.25 -8.54
CA PHE A 206 3.31 12.54 -9.22
C PHE A 206 4.70 13.19 -9.13
N GLY A 207 5.73 12.45 -8.64
CA GLY A 207 7.09 12.98 -8.48
C GLY A 207 7.12 14.29 -7.69
N GLU A 208 6.38 14.35 -6.55
CA GLU A 208 6.25 15.56 -5.72
C GLU A 208 5.82 16.81 -6.52
N GLY A 209 4.89 16.62 -7.44
CA GLY A 209 4.35 17.69 -8.29
C GLY A 209 5.21 18.05 -9.49
N SER A 210 6.38 17.44 -9.69
CA SER A 210 7.24 17.69 -10.84
C SER A 210 6.55 17.37 -12.17
N LEU A 211 5.76 16.31 -12.21
CA LEU A 211 5.03 15.92 -13.41
C LEU A 211 4.01 16.98 -13.82
N PHE A 212 3.29 17.58 -12.88
CA PHE A 212 2.34 18.66 -13.17
C PHE A 212 3.04 19.93 -13.67
N ARG A 213 4.22 20.25 -13.12
CA ARG A 213 5.03 21.38 -13.64
C ARG A 213 5.44 21.16 -15.09
N ARG A 214 5.83 19.93 -15.45
CA ARG A 214 6.23 19.58 -16.82
C ARG A 214 5.10 19.71 -17.84
N VAL A 215 3.88 19.37 -17.46
CA VAL A 215 2.70 19.42 -18.36
C VAL A 215 1.87 20.70 -18.23
N LYS A 216 2.35 21.69 -17.48
CA LYS A 216 1.63 22.97 -17.31
C LYS A 216 1.37 23.63 -18.65
N GLY A 217 0.10 23.91 -18.94
CA GLY A 217 -0.33 24.52 -20.21
C GLY A 217 -0.33 23.56 -21.43
N LYS A 218 -0.04 22.27 -21.21
CA LYS A 218 -0.10 21.27 -22.28
C LYS A 218 -1.47 20.58 -22.27
N ALA A 219 -2.04 20.35 -23.46
CA ALA A 219 -3.24 19.55 -23.62
C ALA A 219 -2.92 18.05 -23.46
N LEU A 220 -3.91 17.28 -23.02
CA LEU A 220 -3.85 15.82 -23.11
C LEU A 220 -3.80 15.38 -24.58
N PRO A 221 -3.19 14.21 -24.88
CA PRO A 221 -3.23 13.69 -26.24
C PRO A 221 -4.69 13.38 -26.66
N PRO A 222 -5.06 13.59 -27.94
CA PRO A 222 -6.43 13.40 -28.41
C PRO A 222 -7.03 12.01 -28.10
N TRP A 223 -6.19 10.99 -28.07
CA TRP A 223 -6.58 9.61 -27.78
C TRP A 223 -6.74 9.32 -26.26
N ALA A 224 -6.45 10.27 -25.37
CA ALA A 224 -6.61 10.07 -23.92
C ALA A 224 -8.06 9.74 -23.52
N ALA A 225 -9.03 10.38 -24.17
CA ALA A 225 -10.45 10.14 -23.93
C ALA A 225 -10.88 8.68 -24.21
N GLU A 226 -10.28 8.02 -25.22
CA GLU A 226 -10.52 6.60 -25.54
C GLU A 226 -10.08 5.66 -24.40
N LEU A 227 -9.21 6.12 -23.52
CA LEU A 227 -8.75 5.41 -22.32
C LEU A 227 -9.54 5.82 -21.07
N GLY A 228 -10.54 6.69 -21.20
CA GLY A 228 -11.27 7.25 -20.06
C GLY A 228 -10.40 8.19 -19.21
N ILE A 229 -9.48 8.93 -19.82
CA ILE A 229 -8.56 9.87 -19.17
C ILE A 229 -9.06 11.28 -19.45
N ALA A 230 -9.43 12.02 -18.40
CA ALA A 230 -9.93 13.39 -18.51
C ALA A 230 -8.92 14.45 -18.00
N THR A 231 -7.94 14.04 -17.20
CA THR A 231 -6.96 14.94 -16.57
C THR A 231 -5.55 14.37 -16.63
N TRP A 232 -4.55 15.23 -16.42
CA TRP A 232 -3.15 14.80 -16.29
C TRP A 232 -2.92 13.91 -15.06
N ALA A 233 -3.65 14.13 -13.95
CA ALA A 233 -3.57 13.25 -12.79
C ALA A 233 -4.03 11.82 -13.14
N GLN A 234 -5.17 11.71 -13.82
CA GLN A 234 -5.66 10.42 -14.33
C GLN A 234 -4.68 9.78 -15.32
N TYR A 235 -4.05 10.59 -16.19
CA TYR A 235 -3.04 10.08 -17.13
C TYR A 235 -1.87 9.43 -16.41
N PHE A 236 -1.28 10.12 -15.44
CA PHE A 236 -0.16 9.60 -14.67
C PHE A 236 -0.52 8.35 -13.87
N LEU A 237 -1.63 8.40 -13.14
CA LEU A 237 -2.08 7.28 -12.32
C LEU A 237 -2.47 6.07 -13.17
N LYS A 238 -3.21 6.25 -14.26
CA LYS A 238 -3.60 5.15 -15.15
C LYS A 238 -2.37 4.47 -15.75
N TRP A 239 -1.37 5.23 -16.16
CA TRP A 239 -0.10 4.66 -16.64
C TRP A 239 0.56 3.78 -15.57
N ILE A 240 0.62 4.26 -14.33
CA ILE A 240 1.19 3.51 -13.19
C ILE A 240 0.41 2.21 -12.94
N VAL A 241 -0.91 2.32 -12.70
CA VAL A 241 -1.73 1.17 -12.28
C VAL A 241 -2.09 0.21 -13.41
N SER A 242 -1.74 0.53 -14.66
CA SER A 242 -1.79 -0.41 -15.78
C SER A 242 -0.56 -1.32 -15.86
N HIS A 243 0.47 -1.10 -15.04
CA HIS A 243 1.60 -2.02 -14.96
C HIS A 243 1.20 -3.32 -14.25
N PRO A 244 1.48 -4.52 -14.82
CA PRO A 244 0.95 -5.79 -14.30
C PRO A 244 1.47 -6.20 -12.92
N ALA A 245 2.57 -5.62 -12.44
CA ALA A 245 3.10 -5.86 -11.10
C ALA A 245 2.57 -4.85 -10.06
N VAL A 246 1.91 -3.76 -10.48
CA VAL A 246 1.39 -2.74 -9.57
C VAL A 246 0.02 -3.13 -9.06
N THR A 247 -0.15 -3.09 -7.74
CA THR A 247 -1.44 -3.35 -7.09
C THR A 247 -2.21 -2.05 -6.92
N CYS A 248 -1.60 -1.01 -6.35
CA CYS A 248 -2.28 0.23 -6.00
C CYS A 248 -1.29 1.41 -6.02
N ALA A 249 -1.73 2.58 -6.49
CA ALA A 249 -1.02 3.84 -6.32
C ALA A 249 -1.68 4.64 -5.18
N ILE A 250 -0.85 5.29 -4.34
CA ILE A 250 -1.29 6.03 -3.16
C ILE A 250 -0.93 7.53 -3.25
N PRO A 251 -1.55 8.28 -4.18
CA PRO A 251 -1.38 9.73 -4.23
C PRO A 251 -1.87 10.37 -2.93
N ALA A 252 -1.17 11.39 -2.46
CA ALA A 252 -1.60 12.17 -1.30
C ALA A 252 -2.40 13.40 -1.76
N THR A 253 -3.49 13.68 -1.05
CA THR A 253 -4.28 14.91 -1.26
C THR A 253 -5.10 15.25 -0.01
N SER A 254 -5.33 16.55 0.21
CA SER A 254 -6.29 17.07 1.20
C SER A 254 -7.59 17.55 0.57
N LYS A 255 -7.73 17.49 -0.76
CA LYS A 255 -8.87 18.05 -1.49
C LYS A 255 -9.78 16.96 -2.03
N PRO A 256 -11.10 17.01 -1.71
CA PRO A 256 -12.07 16.02 -2.19
C PRO A 256 -12.14 15.93 -3.73
N GLU A 257 -12.07 17.07 -4.42
CA GLU A 257 -12.05 17.11 -5.88
C GLU A 257 -10.84 16.41 -6.50
N HIS A 258 -9.65 16.55 -5.90
CA HIS A 258 -8.46 15.82 -6.34
C HIS A 258 -8.59 14.33 -6.04
N MET A 259 -9.17 13.95 -4.91
CA MET A 259 -9.39 12.53 -4.60
C MET A 259 -10.34 11.88 -5.60
N LYS A 260 -11.46 12.57 -5.90
CA LYS A 260 -12.42 12.12 -6.90
C LYS A 260 -11.78 11.97 -8.28
N ASP A 261 -10.94 12.93 -8.68
CA ASP A 261 -10.19 12.88 -9.93
C ASP A 261 -9.22 11.69 -9.96
N ASN A 262 -8.44 11.50 -8.88
CA ASN A 262 -7.51 10.39 -8.75
C ASN A 262 -8.22 9.03 -8.86
N LEU A 263 -9.36 8.86 -8.18
CA LEU A 263 -10.17 7.63 -8.25
C LEU A 263 -10.65 7.35 -9.67
N GLY A 264 -10.92 8.38 -10.47
CA GLY A 264 -11.28 8.25 -11.87
C GLY A 264 -10.23 7.52 -12.72
N ALA A 265 -8.97 7.53 -12.33
CA ALA A 265 -7.92 6.77 -13.01
C ALA A 265 -8.11 5.25 -12.96
N ALA A 266 -8.86 4.74 -11.98
CA ALA A 266 -9.18 3.32 -11.87
C ALA A 266 -10.29 2.87 -12.83
N ALA A 267 -11.06 3.79 -13.39
CA ALA A 267 -12.15 3.49 -14.31
C ALA A 267 -11.68 3.25 -15.75
N GLY A 268 -12.54 2.65 -16.56
CA GLY A 268 -12.30 2.45 -17.99
C GLY A 268 -11.35 1.31 -18.32
N VAL A 269 -10.81 1.33 -19.53
CA VAL A 269 -10.05 0.22 -20.09
C VAL A 269 -8.57 0.31 -19.71
N PHE A 270 -8.04 -0.79 -19.17
CA PHE A 270 -6.61 -0.98 -18.97
C PHE A 270 -6.05 -1.76 -20.18
N ARG A 271 -5.33 -1.04 -21.03
CA ARG A 271 -4.73 -1.63 -22.22
C ARG A 271 -3.29 -2.08 -21.95
N GLY A 272 -2.81 -3.04 -22.75
CA GLY A 272 -1.53 -3.71 -22.56
C GLY A 272 -0.27 -2.85 -22.76
N PRO A 273 0.92 -3.48 -22.83
CA PRO A 273 2.22 -2.80 -22.85
C PRO A 273 2.39 -1.77 -23.96
N SER A 274 1.78 -1.98 -25.14
CA SER A 274 1.87 -1.03 -26.27
C SER A 274 1.27 0.33 -25.96
N VAL A 275 0.13 0.36 -25.26
CA VAL A 275 -0.50 1.63 -24.85
C VAL A 275 0.31 2.32 -23.75
N ARG A 276 0.84 1.56 -22.79
CA ARG A 276 1.76 2.12 -21.79
C ARG A 276 2.98 2.76 -22.45
N LYS A 277 3.58 2.09 -23.44
CA LYS A 277 4.71 2.63 -24.21
C LYS A 277 4.31 3.92 -24.90
N LYS A 278 3.18 3.95 -25.62
CA LYS A 278 2.65 5.16 -26.28
C LYS A 278 2.45 6.32 -25.31
N MET A 279 1.92 6.05 -24.11
CA MET A 279 1.76 7.06 -23.06
C MET A 279 3.11 7.61 -22.58
N ALA A 280 4.10 6.75 -22.38
CA ALA A 280 5.42 7.16 -21.97
C ALA A 280 6.11 7.99 -23.03
N GLU A 281 6.12 7.55 -24.30
CA GLU A 281 6.69 8.28 -25.43
C GLU A 281 6.06 9.66 -25.63
N TYR A 282 4.73 9.76 -25.51
CA TYR A 282 4.06 11.05 -25.58
C TYR A 282 4.51 12.00 -24.46
N PHE A 283 4.58 11.50 -23.22
CA PHE A 283 5.05 12.29 -22.08
C PHE A 283 6.53 12.70 -22.24
N ASP A 284 7.38 11.84 -22.78
CA ASP A 284 8.81 12.11 -22.95
C ASP A 284 9.05 13.21 -24.02
N ALA A 285 8.14 13.33 -24.99
CA ALA A 285 8.20 14.35 -26.05
C ALA A 285 7.68 15.75 -25.62
N LEU A 286 7.09 15.89 -24.42
CA LEU A 286 6.59 17.17 -23.89
C LEU A 286 7.71 18.00 -23.27
#